data_869bc192a0b7c5b6e71deb0aff2460e9
#
_entry.id   869bc192a0b7c5b6e71deb0aff2460e9
#
_cell.length_a   1.000
_cell.length_b   1.000
_cell.length_c   1.000
_cell.angle_alpha   90.00
_cell.angle_beta   90.00
_cell.angle_gamma   90.00
#
_symmetry.space_group_name_H-M   'P 1'
#
loop_
_entity.id
_entity.type
_entity.pdbx_description
1 polymer ?
#
loop_
_entity_poly.entity_id
_entity_poly.type
_entity_poly.pdbx_seq_one_letter_code
_entity_poly.pdbx_strand_id
1 'polypeptide(L)'
;MLLIASASLLVLGARGTQNAVANGDTRTITIKHMHTKEETTVTFKRDGRYDASGLEKLNWALRDWRTDEPIRMDPRLFDIAWEVHRKVGSDQPFHVVSAYRSPGTNSMLRRRSRGLACRCLESGV
;
A
#
# COMPACT_ATOMS: atom_id res chain seq x y z
N MET A 1 -44.31 41.27 -36.99
CA MET A 1 -43.63 39.96 -37.21
C MET A 1 -42.43 39.89 -36.28
N LEU A 2 -42.63 39.27 -35.12
CA LEU A 2 -41.59 39.19 -34.06
C LEU A 2 -40.74 37.91 -34.29
N LEU A 3 -39.46 38.09 -34.55
CA LEU A 3 -38.48 37.01 -34.53
C LEU A 3 -37.90 36.84 -33.13
N ILE A 4 -38.29 35.77 -32.46
CA ILE A 4 -37.73 35.38 -31.17
C ILE A 4 -36.48 34.57 -31.46
N ALA A 5 -35.32 35.20 -31.24
CA ALA A 5 -34.03 34.48 -31.26
C ALA A 5 -33.87 33.71 -29.93
N SER A 6 -34.04 32.39 -29.97
CA SER A 6 -33.69 31.52 -28.87
C SER A 6 -32.17 31.40 -28.75
N ALA A 7 -31.59 32.05 -27.77
CA ALA A 7 -30.23 31.83 -27.35
C ALA A 7 -30.16 30.51 -26.56
N SER A 8 -29.77 29.43 -27.22
CA SER A 8 -29.40 28.18 -26.54
C SER A 8 -28.05 28.34 -25.85
N LEU A 9 -28.10 28.56 -24.54
CA LEU A 9 -26.92 28.59 -23.70
C LEU A 9 -26.44 27.16 -23.53
N LEU A 10 -25.45 26.73 -24.28
CA LEU A 10 -24.73 25.48 -24.10
C LEU A 10 -23.91 25.58 -22.81
N VAL A 11 -24.47 25.11 -21.70
CA VAL A 11 -23.72 24.82 -20.49
C VAL A 11 -22.95 23.52 -20.74
N LEU A 12 -21.76 23.65 -21.33
CA LEU A 12 -20.76 22.60 -21.32
C LEU A 12 -20.28 22.45 -19.89
N GLY A 13 -20.98 21.55 -19.18
CA GLY A 13 -20.70 21.28 -17.78
C GLY A 13 -19.27 20.79 -17.59
N ALA A 14 -18.58 21.44 -16.70
CA ALA A 14 -17.26 21.09 -16.20
C ALA A 14 -17.28 19.78 -15.40
N ARG A 15 -17.80 18.69 -15.99
CA ARG A 15 -17.79 17.36 -15.37
C ARG A 15 -16.42 16.69 -15.42
N GLY A 16 -15.53 17.14 -16.32
CA GLY A 16 -14.21 16.54 -16.48
C GLY A 16 -13.21 16.92 -15.38
N THR A 17 -13.33 18.12 -14.82
CA THR A 17 -12.39 18.60 -13.78
C THR A 17 -12.66 18.00 -12.41
N GLN A 18 -13.91 17.74 -12.06
CA GLN A 18 -14.27 17.13 -10.77
C GLN A 18 -13.87 15.66 -10.68
N ASN A 19 -13.95 14.92 -11.78
CA ASN A 19 -13.52 13.52 -11.82
C ASN A 19 -11.99 13.38 -11.75
N ALA A 20 -11.24 14.31 -12.30
CA ALA A 20 -9.78 14.29 -12.23
C ALA A 20 -9.25 14.56 -10.82
N VAL A 21 -9.88 15.47 -10.07
CA VAL A 21 -9.52 15.77 -8.67
C VAL A 21 -9.94 14.62 -7.75
N ALA A 22 -11.13 14.07 -7.92
CA ALA A 22 -11.61 12.93 -7.13
C ALA A 22 -10.74 11.67 -7.31
N ASN A 23 -10.30 11.40 -8.55
CA ASN A 23 -9.40 10.25 -8.81
C ASN A 23 -7.98 10.46 -8.26
N GLY A 24 -7.51 11.70 -8.10
CA GLY A 24 -6.21 12.02 -7.51
C GLY A 24 -6.13 11.71 -6.01
N ASP A 25 -7.24 11.79 -5.30
CA ASP A 25 -7.31 11.58 -3.85
C ASP A 25 -7.64 10.14 -3.43
N THR A 26 -7.98 9.28 -4.39
CA THR A 26 -8.23 7.85 -4.12
C THR A 26 -6.99 7.05 -4.41
N ARG A 27 -6.48 6.34 -3.40
CA ARG A 27 -5.24 5.57 -3.49
C ARG A 27 -5.48 4.11 -3.16
N THR A 28 -5.12 3.27 -4.12
CA THR A 28 -5.22 1.81 -4.01
C THR A 28 -3.84 1.21 -4.17
N ILE A 29 -3.52 0.20 -3.37
CA ILE A 29 -2.25 -0.52 -3.44
C ILE A 29 -2.51 -2.02 -3.45
N THR A 30 -1.73 -2.76 -4.23
CA THR A 30 -1.74 -4.22 -4.24
C THR A 30 -0.43 -4.74 -3.67
N ILE A 31 -0.54 -5.58 -2.65
CA ILE A 31 0.58 -6.20 -1.95
C ILE A 31 0.49 -7.71 -2.12
N LYS A 32 1.61 -8.34 -2.49
CA LYS A 32 1.77 -9.78 -2.53
C LYS A 32 2.83 -10.21 -1.53
N HIS A 33 2.42 -10.94 -0.51
CA HIS A 33 3.33 -11.45 0.51
C HIS A 33 4.03 -12.72 0.02
N MET A 34 5.36 -12.72 -0.04
CA MET A 34 6.12 -13.78 -0.70
C MET A 34 6.16 -15.09 0.10
N HIS A 35 5.98 -15.05 1.41
CA HIS A 35 5.94 -16.26 2.27
C HIS A 35 4.55 -16.89 2.33
N THR A 36 3.51 -16.09 2.59
CA THR A 36 2.13 -16.61 2.67
C THR A 36 1.46 -16.79 1.32
N LYS A 37 2.02 -16.17 0.25
CA LYS A 37 1.47 -16.11 -1.10
C LYS A 37 0.15 -15.33 -1.20
N GLU A 38 -0.28 -14.71 -0.12
CA GLU A 38 -1.47 -13.86 -0.10
C GLU A 38 -1.26 -12.61 -0.96
N GLU A 39 -2.25 -12.29 -1.75
CA GLU A 39 -2.32 -11.06 -2.53
C GLU A 39 -3.52 -10.24 -2.08
N THR A 40 -3.29 -9.00 -1.71
CA THR A 40 -4.29 -8.12 -1.13
C THR A 40 -4.30 -6.79 -1.86
N THR A 41 -5.42 -6.44 -2.46
CA THR A 41 -5.66 -5.13 -3.08
C THR A 41 -6.56 -4.31 -2.17
N VAL A 42 -6.08 -3.15 -1.76
CA VAL A 42 -6.77 -2.30 -0.79
C VAL A 42 -6.75 -0.85 -1.21
N THR A 43 -7.92 -0.23 -1.18
CA THR A 43 -8.04 1.24 -1.22
C THR A 43 -7.91 1.75 0.21
N PHE A 44 -6.83 2.46 0.50
CA PHE A 44 -6.51 2.97 1.83
C PHE A 44 -6.76 4.47 2.01
N LYS A 45 -7.04 5.16 0.91
CA LYS A 45 -7.36 6.58 0.92
C LYS A 45 -8.48 6.86 -0.05
N ARG A 46 -9.49 7.61 0.38
CA ARG A 46 -10.65 8.04 -0.41
C ARG A 46 -10.91 9.51 -0.16
N ASP A 47 -11.06 10.29 -1.23
CA ASP A 47 -11.33 11.74 -1.14
C ASP A 47 -10.37 12.46 -0.18
N GLY A 48 -9.08 12.14 -0.26
CA GLY A 48 -8.04 12.73 0.56
C GLY A 48 -8.00 12.27 2.02
N ARG A 49 -8.87 11.34 2.42
CA ARG A 49 -8.96 10.81 3.79
C ARG A 49 -8.55 9.36 3.85
N TYR A 50 -7.85 9.00 4.91
CA TYR A 50 -7.52 7.60 5.16
C TYR A 50 -8.77 6.78 5.48
N ASP A 51 -8.90 5.63 4.85
CA ASP A 51 -9.93 4.64 5.13
C ASP A 51 -9.43 3.68 6.22
N ALA A 52 -10.03 3.74 7.40
CA ALA A 52 -9.65 2.92 8.54
C ALA A 52 -9.71 1.42 8.22
N SER A 53 -10.77 0.98 7.55
CA SER A 53 -10.93 -0.42 7.12
C SER A 53 -9.83 -0.84 6.14
N GLY A 54 -9.47 0.03 5.21
CA GLY A 54 -8.36 -0.20 4.28
C GLY A 54 -7.02 -0.31 5.00
N LEU A 55 -6.77 0.57 5.97
CA LEU A 55 -5.54 0.53 6.77
C LEU A 55 -5.44 -0.74 7.63
N GLU A 56 -6.52 -1.21 8.21
CA GLU A 56 -6.55 -2.47 8.97
C GLU A 56 -6.19 -3.67 8.08
N LYS A 57 -6.72 -3.72 6.86
CA LYS A 57 -6.38 -4.78 5.89
C LYS A 57 -4.91 -4.74 5.51
N LEU A 58 -4.33 -3.55 5.34
CA LEU A 58 -2.90 -3.40 5.05
C LEU A 58 -2.04 -3.78 6.26
N ASN A 59 -2.42 -3.40 7.48
CA ASN A 59 -1.74 -3.82 8.70
C ASN A 59 -1.74 -5.35 8.84
N TRP A 60 -2.84 -6.00 8.50
CA TRP A 60 -2.95 -7.46 8.49
C TRP A 60 -2.05 -8.09 7.40
N ALA A 61 -2.06 -7.54 6.19
CA ALA A 61 -1.22 -8.03 5.09
C ALA A 61 0.28 -7.93 5.41
N LEU A 62 0.68 -6.95 6.22
CA LEU A 62 2.06 -6.70 6.62
C LEU A 62 2.41 -7.23 8.03
N ARG A 63 1.56 -8.09 8.60
CA ARG A 63 1.77 -8.71 9.91
C ARG A 63 3.04 -9.54 9.98
N ASP A 64 3.45 -9.88 11.19
CA ASP A 64 4.41 -10.97 11.37
C ASP A 64 3.77 -12.30 10.97
N TRP A 65 4.08 -12.78 9.79
CA TRP A 65 3.49 -13.99 9.21
C TRP A 65 3.81 -15.27 9.98
N ARG A 66 4.77 -15.23 10.89
CA ARG A 66 5.14 -16.38 11.73
C ARG A 66 4.24 -16.52 12.95
N THR A 67 3.74 -15.42 13.46
CA THR A 67 2.93 -15.35 14.69
C THR A 67 1.53 -14.83 14.45
N ASP A 68 1.24 -14.39 13.20
CA ASP A 68 -0.01 -13.72 12.81
C ASP A 68 -0.31 -12.47 13.66
N GLU A 69 0.73 -11.78 14.09
CA GLU A 69 0.63 -10.55 14.85
C GLU A 69 0.70 -9.32 13.95
N PRO A 70 -0.40 -8.56 13.76
CA PRO A 70 -0.37 -7.30 13.08
C PRO A 70 0.15 -6.19 13.99
N ILE A 71 0.61 -5.09 13.38
CA ILE A 71 0.89 -3.84 14.07
C ILE A 71 0.23 -2.69 13.32
N ARG A 72 -0.13 -1.66 14.05
CA ARG A 72 -0.60 -0.42 13.44
C ARG A 72 0.57 0.33 12.81
N MET A 73 0.60 0.36 11.49
CA MET A 73 1.61 1.10 10.73
C MET A 73 1.21 2.55 10.53
N ASP A 74 2.21 3.41 10.36
CA ASP A 74 1.96 4.80 10.00
C ASP A 74 1.34 4.85 8.59
N PRO A 75 0.16 5.47 8.42
CA PRO A 75 -0.51 5.54 7.12
C PRO A 75 0.33 6.22 6.03
N ARG A 76 1.26 7.10 6.39
CA ARG A 76 2.16 7.78 5.46
C ARG A 76 3.09 6.81 4.72
N LEU A 77 3.36 5.64 5.31
CA LEU A 77 4.11 4.58 4.65
C LEU A 77 3.42 4.14 3.35
N PHE A 78 2.12 4.00 3.39
CA PHE A 78 1.33 3.59 2.22
C PHE A 78 1.23 4.70 1.17
N ASP A 79 1.19 5.96 1.60
CA ASP A 79 1.27 7.10 0.67
C ASP A 79 2.60 7.10 -0.09
N ILE A 80 3.71 6.89 0.60
CA ILE A 80 5.04 6.82 0.00
C ILE A 80 5.13 5.65 -0.97
N ALA A 81 4.70 4.46 -0.56
CA ALA A 81 4.69 3.28 -1.41
C ALA A 81 3.85 3.51 -2.68
N TRP A 82 2.66 4.07 -2.55
CA TRP A 82 1.79 4.39 -3.66
C TRP A 82 2.44 5.39 -4.64
N GLU A 83 3.07 6.45 -4.12
CA GLU A 83 3.78 7.43 -4.95
C GLU A 83 4.96 6.81 -5.71
N VAL A 84 5.73 5.96 -5.06
CA VAL A 84 6.84 5.24 -5.70
C VAL A 84 6.29 4.36 -6.83
N HIS A 85 5.26 3.58 -6.56
CA HIS A 85 4.64 2.69 -7.54
C HIS A 85 4.13 3.46 -8.76
N ARG A 86 3.46 4.58 -8.53
CA ARG A 86 2.96 5.47 -9.58
C ARG A 86 4.10 6.05 -10.43
N LYS A 87 5.20 6.48 -9.81
CA LYS A 87 6.36 7.04 -10.51
C LYS A 87 7.12 6.02 -11.33
N VAL A 88 7.20 4.79 -10.84
CA VAL A 88 7.82 3.67 -11.58
C VAL A 88 6.95 3.23 -12.75
N GLY A 89 5.64 3.46 -12.70
CA GLY A 89 4.69 3.09 -13.76
C GLY A 89 4.54 1.57 -13.90
N SER A 90 4.69 0.83 -12.81
CA SER A 90 4.54 -0.62 -12.79
C SER A 90 3.10 -1.02 -12.48
N ASP A 91 2.59 -2.00 -13.21
CA ASP A 91 1.28 -2.63 -12.93
C ASP A 91 1.41 -3.84 -11.99
N GLN A 92 2.63 -4.18 -11.59
CA GLN A 92 2.89 -5.33 -10.75
C GLN A 92 2.61 -5.02 -9.27
N PRO A 93 2.09 -5.98 -8.48
CA PRO A 93 1.92 -5.80 -7.05
C PRO A 93 3.25 -5.60 -6.34
N PHE A 94 3.23 -4.95 -5.18
CA PHE A 94 4.39 -4.92 -4.29
C PHE A 94 4.69 -6.30 -3.74
N HIS A 95 5.86 -6.84 -4.04
CA HIS A 95 6.32 -8.09 -3.47
C HIS A 95 6.96 -7.84 -2.11
N VAL A 96 6.29 -8.25 -1.05
CA VAL A 96 6.77 -8.07 0.32
C VAL A 96 7.38 -9.38 0.82
N VAL A 97 8.68 -9.37 1.06
CA VAL A 97 9.41 -10.51 1.64
C VAL A 97 9.26 -10.53 3.16
N SER A 98 9.36 -9.37 3.80
CA SER A 98 9.19 -9.22 5.24
C SER A 98 8.79 -7.79 5.56
N ALA A 99 7.87 -7.63 6.50
CA ALA A 99 7.46 -6.33 6.99
C ALA A 99 7.60 -6.30 8.51
N TYR A 100 6.51 -6.31 9.26
CA TYR A 100 6.58 -6.34 10.71
C TYR A 100 7.19 -7.66 11.23
N ARG A 101 7.96 -7.53 12.27
CA ARG A 101 8.49 -8.67 13.06
C ARG A 101 8.22 -8.42 14.52
N SER A 102 7.49 -9.33 15.16
CA SER A 102 7.26 -9.27 16.59
C SER A 102 8.58 -9.35 17.37
N PRO A 103 8.64 -8.85 18.61
CA PRO A 103 9.84 -8.96 19.44
C PRO A 103 10.34 -10.39 19.59
N GLY A 104 9.43 -11.36 19.70
CA GLY A 104 9.75 -12.79 19.79
C GLY A 104 10.41 -13.29 18.50
N THR A 105 9.83 -13.03 17.35
CA THR A 105 10.40 -13.38 16.05
C THR A 105 11.77 -12.72 15.84
N ASN A 106 11.89 -11.44 16.19
CA ASN A 106 13.15 -10.73 16.06
C ASN A 106 14.27 -11.33 16.93
N SER A 107 13.93 -11.72 18.18
CA SER A 107 14.86 -12.39 19.10
C SER A 107 15.29 -13.77 18.60
N MET A 108 14.36 -14.54 18.03
CA MET A 108 14.64 -15.83 17.42
C MET A 108 15.59 -15.71 16.23
N LEU A 109 15.36 -14.75 15.35
CA LEU A 109 16.20 -14.52 14.18
C LEU A 109 17.61 -14.06 14.55
N ARG A 110 17.75 -13.22 15.57
CA ARG A 110 19.06 -12.80 16.11
C ARG A 110 19.85 -14.00 16.64
N ARG A 111 19.21 -14.92 17.35
CA ARG A 111 19.86 -16.14 17.84
C ARG A 111 20.36 -17.03 16.71
N ARG A 112 19.55 -17.20 15.65
CA ARG A 112 19.96 -17.94 14.45
C ARG A 112 21.14 -17.30 13.73
N SER A 113 21.15 -15.98 13.59
CA SER A 113 22.25 -15.26 12.94
C SER A 113 23.57 -15.40 13.71
N ARG A 114 23.54 -15.36 15.05
CA ARG A 114 24.73 -15.57 15.89
C ARG A 114 25.26 -17.00 15.72
N GLY A 115 24.39 -18.00 15.69
CA GLY A 115 24.77 -19.40 15.46
C GLY A 115 25.42 -19.62 14.09
N LEU A 116 24.96 -18.91 13.05
CA LEU A 116 25.56 -18.95 11.73
C LEU A 116 26.93 -18.25 11.71
N ALA A 117 27.07 -17.11 12.35
CA ALA A 117 28.34 -16.39 12.47
C ALA A 117 29.40 -17.24 13.21
N CYS A 118 29.04 -17.92 14.29
CA CYS A 118 29.92 -18.83 15.00
C CYS A 118 30.37 -20.02 14.11
N ARG A 119 29.47 -20.61 13.33
CA ARG A 119 29.85 -21.70 12.42
C ARG A 119 30.79 -21.27 11.30
N CYS A 120 30.62 -20.06 10.79
CA CYS A 120 31.55 -19.55 9.76
C CYS A 120 32.95 -19.27 10.31
N LEU A 121 33.08 -19.00 11.61
CA LEU A 121 34.38 -18.80 12.27
C LEU A 121 35.07 -20.13 12.62
N GLU A 122 34.31 -21.20 12.84
CA GLU A 122 34.86 -22.54 13.12
C GLU A 122 35.26 -23.31 11.86
N SER A 123 34.74 -22.94 10.69
CA SER A 123 35.07 -23.58 9.41
C SER A 123 36.15 -22.85 8.61
N GLY A 124 36.79 -21.85 9.20
CA GLY A 124 37.86 -21.04 8.61
C GLY A 124 39.24 -21.56 9.02
N VAL A 125 39.60 -22.76 8.62
CA VAL A 125 41.02 -23.26 8.55
C VAL A 125 41.23 -23.82 7.20
#